data_83818d3543ad660373ad3ae5f6bafac9
#
_entry.id   83818d3543ad660373ad3ae5f6bafac9
#
_cell.length_a   1.000
_cell.length_b   1.000
_cell.length_c   1.000
_cell.angle_alpha   90.00
_cell.angle_beta   90.00
_cell.angle_gamma   90.00
#
_symmetry.space_group_name_H-M   'P 1'
#
loop_
_entity.id
_entity.type
_entity.pdbx_description
1 polymer ?
#
loop_
_entity_poly.entity_id
_entity_poly.type
_entity_poly.pdbx_seq_one_letter_code
_entity_poly.pdbx_strand_id
1 'polypeptide(L)'
;PYKRATTSQRSVRAGGKHNDLENVGYTARHHTFFEMLGNFSFGDYFKREAINWAWEFLTDKKWLGLPKDKLTVTVYLDDDEAAGIWQNDIGLTTDRIERMGEDDNFWPAGAPTQGPDGVCGPCSEIFFH
;
A
#
# COMPACT_ATOMS: atom_id res chain seq x y z
N PRO A 1 -19.73 6.82 17.56
CA PRO A 1 -19.10 6.32 16.34
C PRO A 1 -17.59 6.26 16.52
N TYR A 2 -16.97 5.19 16.04
CA TYR A 2 -15.53 5.02 16.06
C TYR A 2 -14.87 5.82 14.93
N LYS A 3 -13.62 6.27 15.18
CA LYS A 3 -12.83 7.03 14.22
C LYS A 3 -11.74 6.19 13.55
N ARG A 4 -11.48 5.01 14.06
CA ARG A 4 -10.48 4.06 13.53
C ARG A 4 -11.07 2.66 13.45
N ALA A 5 -10.61 1.89 12.48
CA ALA A 5 -10.92 0.47 12.38
C ALA A 5 -9.72 -0.31 11.87
N THR A 6 -9.60 -1.56 12.30
CA THR A 6 -8.70 -2.56 11.69
C THR A 6 -9.50 -3.78 11.32
N THR A 7 -9.11 -4.45 10.26
CA THR A 7 -9.79 -5.64 9.76
C THR A 7 -8.79 -6.71 9.34
N SER A 8 -9.24 -7.97 9.41
CA SER A 8 -8.62 -9.09 8.70
C SER A 8 -9.74 -9.74 7.88
N GLN A 9 -9.75 -9.44 6.59
CA GLN A 9 -10.83 -9.83 5.69
C GLN A 9 -10.44 -11.05 4.87
N ARG A 10 -11.21 -12.12 4.96
CA ARG A 10 -11.05 -13.29 4.08
C ARG A 10 -11.41 -12.90 2.65
N SER A 11 -10.53 -13.21 1.71
CA SER A 11 -10.63 -12.72 0.35
C SER A 11 -10.29 -13.79 -0.68
N VAL A 12 -10.96 -13.68 -1.83
CA VAL A 12 -10.64 -14.39 -3.06
C VAL A 12 -10.68 -13.39 -4.20
N ARG A 13 -9.74 -13.48 -5.14
CA ARG A 13 -9.72 -12.67 -6.37
C ARG A 13 -9.99 -13.56 -7.57
N ALA A 14 -11.27 -13.71 -7.91
CA ALA A 14 -11.77 -14.67 -8.90
C ALA A 14 -12.49 -14.00 -10.08
N GLY A 15 -12.09 -12.80 -10.44
CA GLY A 15 -12.66 -12.06 -11.58
C GLY A 15 -12.46 -10.56 -11.46
N GLY A 16 -12.93 -9.82 -12.47
CA GLY A 16 -12.78 -8.37 -12.54
C GLY A 16 -11.33 -7.93 -12.76
N LYS A 17 -10.99 -6.73 -12.29
CA LYS A 17 -9.67 -6.12 -12.49
C LYS A 17 -8.54 -6.87 -11.74
N HIS A 18 -8.86 -7.55 -10.65
CA HIS A 18 -7.90 -8.30 -9.83
C HIS A 18 -8.24 -9.80 -9.86
N ASN A 19 -8.02 -10.44 -11.02
CA ASN A 19 -8.22 -11.88 -11.18
C ASN A 19 -6.89 -12.61 -11.01
N ASP A 20 -6.76 -13.39 -9.94
CA ASP A 20 -5.57 -14.18 -9.65
C ASP A 20 -5.67 -15.62 -10.16
N LEU A 21 -6.84 -16.06 -10.67
CA LEU A 21 -7.09 -17.47 -10.99
C LEU A 21 -6.10 -18.05 -12.01
N GLU A 22 -5.67 -17.26 -12.97
CA GLU A 22 -4.71 -17.70 -14.00
C GLU A 22 -3.29 -17.86 -13.45
N ASN A 23 -3.01 -17.27 -12.30
CA ASN A 23 -1.69 -17.28 -11.66
C ASN A 23 -1.59 -18.28 -10.48
N VAL A 24 -2.72 -18.73 -9.94
CA VAL A 24 -2.74 -19.71 -8.85
C VAL A 24 -2.14 -21.04 -9.30
N GLY A 25 -1.15 -21.52 -8.55
CA GLY A 25 -0.41 -22.74 -8.88
C GLY A 25 0.77 -22.53 -9.84
N TYR A 26 0.87 -21.36 -10.49
CA TYR A 26 1.98 -21.02 -11.40
C TYR A 26 2.97 -20.04 -10.79
N THR A 27 2.57 -19.30 -9.78
CA THR A 27 3.43 -18.37 -9.05
C THR A 27 3.41 -18.67 -7.55
N ALA A 28 4.48 -18.30 -6.86
CA ALA A 28 4.57 -18.50 -5.40
C ALA A 28 3.72 -17.49 -4.60
N ARG A 29 3.17 -16.48 -5.25
CA ARG A 29 2.52 -15.34 -4.58
C ARG A 29 1.00 -15.31 -4.71
N HIS A 30 0.42 -16.03 -5.67
CA HIS A 30 -1.01 -16.03 -5.91
C HIS A 30 -1.65 -17.28 -5.30
N HIS A 31 -2.67 -17.07 -4.50
CA HIS A 31 -3.38 -18.11 -3.76
C HIS A 31 -4.88 -18.06 -4.04
N THR A 32 -5.55 -19.20 -3.88
CA THR A 32 -7.03 -19.27 -3.99
C THR A 32 -7.73 -18.55 -2.84
N PHE A 33 -7.04 -18.39 -1.73
CA PHE A 33 -7.54 -17.75 -0.52
C PHE A 33 -6.42 -16.97 0.14
N PHE A 34 -6.74 -15.79 0.65
CA PHE A 34 -5.84 -14.97 1.46
C PHE A 34 -6.64 -14.06 2.40
N GLU A 35 -5.96 -13.44 3.34
CA GLU A 35 -6.56 -12.45 4.23
C GLU A 35 -5.97 -11.06 3.93
N MET A 36 -6.85 -10.08 3.72
CA MET A 36 -6.44 -8.67 3.63
C MET A 36 -6.45 -8.06 5.02
N LEU A 37 -5.31 -7.59 5.46
CA LEU A 37 -5.20 -6.76 6.65
C LEU A 37 -5.52 -5.32 6.26
N GLY A 38 -6.46 -4.71 6.97
CA GLY A 38 -6.88 -3.34 6.72
C GLY A 38 -6.73 -2.47 7.96
N ASN A 39 -6.40 -1.20 7.74
CA ASN A 39 -6.49 -0.15 8.74
C ASN A 39 -7.17 1.07 8.11
N PHE A 40 -8.05 1.71 8.87
CA PHE A 40 -8.89 2.76 8.35
C PHE A 40 -8.95 3.92 9.33
N SER A 41 -8.84 5.14 8.78
CA SER A 41 -9.04 6.39 9.50
C SER A 41 -10.26 7.11 8.96
N PHE A 42 -11.14 7.51 9.84
CA PHE A 42 -12.32 8.31 9.51
C PHE A 42 -12.12 9.74 10.04
N GLY A 43 -11.18 10.45 9.40
CA GLY A 43 -10.81 11.81 9.77
C GLY A 43 -10.01 11.93 11.07
N ASP A 44 -9.18 10.93 11.40
CA ASP A 44 -8.43 10.89 12.65
C ASP A 44 -6.91 10.93 12.43
N TYR A 45 -6.37 10.10 11.56
CA TYR A 45 -4.98 10.15 11.10
C TYR A 45 -4.92 10.18 9.57
N PHE A 46 -3.78 10.57 9.02
CA PHE A 46 -3.60 10.60 7.58
C PHE A 46 -2.19 10.09 7.19
N LYS A 47 -1.58 10.60 6.14
CA LYS A 47 -0.36 10.07 5.53
C LYS A 47 0.79 9.88 6.51
N ARG A 48 1.09 10.89 7.32
CA ARG A 48 2.25 10.87 8.22
C ARG A 48 2.19 9.72 9.21
N GLU A 49 1.08 9.61 9.92
CA GLU A 49 0.88 8.56 10.92
C GLU A 49 0.81 7.19 10.24
N ALA A 50 0.04 7.07 9.14
CA ALA A 50 -0.11 5.82 8.41
C ALA A 50 1.23 5.28 7.90
N ILE A 51 2.08 6.12 7.31
CA ILE A 51 3.42 5.76 6.83
C ILE A 51 4.32 5.33 7.97
N ASN A 52 4.37 6.11 9.06
CA ASN A 52 5.21 5.78 10.21
C ASN A 52 4.80 4.46 10.86
N TRP A 53 3.50 4.24 11.05
CA TRP A 53 3.00 2.98 11.66
C TRP A 53 3.19 1.77 10.73
N ALA A 54 2.99 1.93 9.42
CA ALA A 54 3.27 0.86 8.46
C ALA A 54 4.75 0.47 8.49
N TRP A 55 5.65 1.46 8.50
CA TRP A 55 7.09 1.21 8.59
C TRP A 55 7.49 0.54 9.90
N GLU A 56 6.97 1.03 11.04
CA GLU A 56 7.19 0.39 12.34
C GLU A 56 6.69 -1.05 12.32
N PHE A 57 5.46 -1.28 11.87
CA PHE A 57 4.87 -2.62 11.82
C PHE A 57 5.69 -3.60 10.99
N LEU A 58 6.23 -3.15 9.85
CA LEU A 58 7.04 -4.01 8.99
C LEU A 58 8.45 -4.25 9.55
N THR A 59 9.08 -3.24 10.15
CA THR A 59 10.52 -3.28 10.43
C THR A 59 10.92 -3.47 11.89
N ASP A 60 10.04 -3.16 12.84
CA ASP A 60 10.33 -3.36 14.26
C ASP A 60 10.30 -4.86 14.61
N LYS A 61 11.30 -5.31 15.37
CA LYS A 61 11.42 -6.70 15.83
C LYS A 61 10.25 -7.14 16.74
N LYS A 62 9.55 -6.19 17.33
CA LYS A 62 8.33 -6.44 18.10
C LYS A 62 7.18 -6.93 17.20
N TRP A 63 7.22 -6.62 15.92
CA TRP A 63 6.23 -6.96 14.92
C TRP A 63 6.81 -7.92 13.88
N LEU A 64 6.88 -7.52 12.60
CA LEU A 64 7.36 -8.41 11.54
C LEU A 64 8.88 -8.47 11.43
N GLY A 65 9.60 -7.44 11.86
CA GLY A 65 11.06 -7.42 11.90
C GLY A 65 11.76 -7.57 10.55
N LEU A 66 11.13 -7.12 9.47
CA LEU A 66 11.69 -7.22 8.13
C LEU A 66 12.97 -6.38 8.01
N PRO A 67 13.98 -6.87 7.28
CA PRO A 67 15.20 -6.10 7.06
C PRO A 67 14.93 -4.86 6.22
N LYS A 68 15.29 -3.70 6.77
CA LYS A 68 15.02 -2.39 6.17
C LYS A 68 15.68 -2.20 4.80
N ASP A 69 16.84 -2.80 4.61
CA ASP A 69 17.62 -2.75 3.36
C ASP A 69 16.93 -3.48 2.20
N LYS A 70 15.96 -4.34 2.49
CA LYS A 70 15.16 -5.06 1.49
C LYS A 70 13.83 -4.39 1.15
N LEU A 71 13.57 -3.22 1.68
CA LEU A 71 12.31 -2.52 1.44
C LEU A 71 12.54 -1.30 0.56
N THR A 72 11.74 -1.17 -0.48
CA THR A 72 11.59 0.04 -1.30
C THR A 72 10.15 0.51 -1.26
N VAL A 73 9.91 1.76 -1.64
CA VAL A 73 8.55 2.32 -1.66
C VAL A 73 8.26 3.02 -2.98
N THR A 74 6.99 3.06 -3.33
CA THR A 74 6.51 3.89 -4.42
C THR A 74 5.55 4.94 -3.90
N VAL A 75 5.48 6.06 -4.60
CA VAL A 75 4.52 7.14 -4.36
C VAL A 75 3.93 7.62 -5.68
N TYR A 76 2.75 8.20 -5.65
CA TYR A 76 2.16 8.81 -6.84
C TYR A 76 3.02 9.98 -7.32
N LEU A 77 3.06 10.23 -8.64
CA LEU A 77 3.91 11.22 -9.29
C LEU A 77 3.88 12.59 -8.60
N ASP A 78 2.70 13.07 -8.25
CA ASP A 78 2.47 14.40 -7.68
C ASP A 78 2.33 14.39 -6.15
N ASP A 79 2.53 13.23 -5.49
CA ASP A 79 2.43 13.15 -4.04
C ASP A 79 3.76 13.48 -3.34
N ASP A 80 4.11 14.76 -3.38
CA ASP A 80 5.32 15.28 -2.73
C ASP A 80 5.28 15.14 -1.21
N GLU A 81 4.08 15.17 -0.62
CA GLU A 81 3.90 14.99 0.82
C GLU A 81 4.30 13.58 1.24
N ALA A 82 3.78 12.54 0.58
CA ALA A 82 4.15 11.16 0.88
C ALA A 82 5.65 10.93 0.65
N ALA A 83 6.21 11.40 -0.46
CA ALA A 83 7.64 11.30 -0.74
C ALA A 83 8.49 11.96 0.35
N GLY A 84 8.09 13.16 0.79
CA GLY A 84 8.76 13.89 1.88
C GLY A 84 8.70 13.16 3.22
N ILE A 85 7.59 12.50 3.55
CA ILE A 85 7.47 11.69 4.78
C ILE A 85 8.39 10.48 4.72
N TRP A 86 8.41 9.74 3.61
CA TRP A 86 9.32 8.61 3.42
C TRP A 86 10.78 9.01 3.53
N GLN A 87 11.15 10.16 2.98
CA GLN A 87 12.53 10.66 3.01
C GLN A 87 12.91 11.22 4.37
N ASN A 88 12.08 12.08 4.96
CA ASN A 88 12.46 12.88 6.13
C ASN A 88 12.10 12.22 7.45
N ASP A 89 10.93 11.57 7.55
CA ASP A 89 10.47 10.94 8.79
C ASP A 89 11.03 9.52 8.91
N ILE A 90 10.98 8.75 7.82
CA ILE A 90 11.47 7.36 7.79
C ILE A 90 12.98 7.29 7.52
N GLY A 91 13.52 8.23 6.76
CA GLY A 91 14.94 8.29 6.42
C GLY A 91 15.33 7.43 5.22
N LEU A 92 14.39 7.12 4.31
CA LEU A 92 14.72 6.44 3.07
C LEU A 92 15.50 7.37 2.14
N THR A 93 16.50 6.80 1.48
CA THR A 93 17.24 7.50 0.42
C THR A 93 16.39 7.59 -0.86
N THR A 94 16.66 8.58 -1.69
CA THR A 94 15.86 8.85 -2.89
C THR A 94 15.85 7.71 -3.91
N ASP A 95 16.92 6.93 -3.97
CA ASP A 95 17.02 5.73 -4.81
C ASP A 95 16.11 4.58 -4.37
N ARG A 96 15.49 4.69 -3.20
CA ARG A 96 14.54 3.72 -2.65
C ARG A 96 13.10 4.21 -2.65
N ILE A 97 12.85 5.38 -3.23
CA ILE A 97 11.52 5.99 -3.36
C ILE A 97 11.27 6.23 -4.85
N GLU A 98 10.42 5.44 -5.46
CA GLU A 98 10.07 5.55 -6.87
C GLU A 98 8.73 6.27 -7.05
N ARG A 99 8.65 7.15 -8.06
CA ARG A 99 7.42 7.85 -8.41
C ARG A 99 6.74 7.15 -9.57
N MET A 100 5.50 6.73 -9.38
CA MET A 100 4.72 5.95 -10.33
C MET A 100 3.43 6.68 -10.73
N GLY A 101 2.89 6.29 -11.87
CA GLY A 101 1.67 6.87 -12.43
C GLY A 101 0.39 6.34 -11.80
N GLU A 102 -0.72 6.67 -12.47
CA GLU A 102 -2.08 6.33 -11.99
C GLU A 102 -2.41 4.83 -12.04
N ASP A 103 -1.69 4.07 -12.86
CA ASP A 103 -1.90 2.63 -12.95
C ASP A 103 -1.37 1.87 -11.73
N ASP A 104 -0.34 2.41 -11.09
CA ASP A 104 0.35 1.79 -9.96
C ASP A 104 0.01 2.47 -8.63
N ASN A 105 0.15 3.79 -8.54
CA ASN A 105 0.06 4.53 -7.29
C ASN A 105 -1.19 5.43 -7.18
N PHE A 106 -2.29 5.01 -7.79
CA PHE A 106 -3.60 5.64 -7.58
C PHE A 106 -4.66 4.57 -7.34
N TRP A 107 -5.56 4.80 -6.41
CA TRP A 107 -6.61 3.83 -6.11
C TRP A 107 -8.01 4.41 -6.37
N PRO A 108 -8.88 3.72 -7.13
CA PRO A 108 -8.56 2.57 -7.99
C PRO A 108 -7.55 2.93 -9.08
N ALA A 109 -6.77 1.96 -9.53
CA ALA A 109 -5.77 2.18 -10.58
C ALA A 109 -6.42 2.76 -11.85
N GLY A 110 -5.79 3.77 -12.44
CA GLY A 110 -6.31 4.48 -13.61
C GLY A 110 -7.51 5.38 -13.35
N ALA A 111 -7.94 5.57 -12.10
CA ALA A 111 -9.15 6.34 -11.76
C ALA A 111 -9.16 7.80 -12.25
N PRO A 112 -8.04 8.55 -12.27
CA PRO A 112 -8.03 9.92 -12.79
C PRO A 112 -8.50 10.03 -14.23
N THR A 113 -8.19 9.05 -15.09
CA THR A 113 -8.49 9.11 -16.52
C THR A 113 -9.49 8.07 -16.99
N GLN A 114 -9.60 6.93 -16.35
CA GLN A 114 -10.39 5.78 -16.82
C GLN A 114 -11.36 5.20 -15.78
N GLY A 115 -11.33 5.71 -14.57
CA GLY A 115 -12.17 5.20 -13.49
C GLY A 115 -13.60 5.70 -13.51
N PRO A 116 -14.54 4.98 -12.88
CA PRO A 116 -15.86 5.51 -12.58
C PRO A 116 -15.75 6.61 -11.52
N ASP A 117 -16.74 7.49 -11.51
CA ASP A 117 -16.88 8.49 -10.43
C ASP A 117 -16.98 7.82 -9.07
N GLY A 118 -16.30 8.37 -8.07
CA GLY A 118 -16.33 7.83 -6.72
C GLY A 118 -15.13 8.24 -5.87
N VAL A 119 -15.02 7.60 -4.72
CA VAL A 119 -13.89 7.82 -3.81
C VAL A 119 -12.62 7.27 -4.46
N CYS A 120 -11.65 8.14 -4.68
CA CYS A 120 -10.36 7.78 -5.25
C CYS A 120 -9.25 8.66 -4.65
N GLY A 121 -8.02 8.24 -4.82
CA GLY A 121 -6.88 9.02 -4.34
C GLY A 121 -5.54 8.36 -4.60
N PRO A 122 -4.44 9.12 -4.47
CA PRO A 122 -3.10 8.57 -4.56
C PRO A 122 -2.83 7.60 -3.42
N CYS A 123 -1.97 6.63 -3.67
CA CYS A 123 -1.50 5.69 -2.67
C CYS A 123 0.03 5.59 -2.68
N SER A 124 0.57 5.01 -1.62
CA SER A 124 1.97 4.64 -1.51
C SER A 124 2.05 3.14 -1.23
N GLU A 125 2.98 2.46 -1.86
CA GLU A 125 3.16 1.02 -1.71
C GLU A 125 4.56 0.70 -1.16
N ILE A 126 4.68 -0.43 -0.48
CA ILE A 126 5.94 -0.91 0.10
C ILE A 126 6.26 -2.27 -0.51
N PHE A 127 7.46 -2.42 -1.07
CA PHE A 127 7.93 -3.63 -1.72
C PHE A 127 9.05 -4.27 -0.92
N PHE A 128 9.00 -5.59 -0.81
CA PHE A 128 10.07 -6.42 -0.24
C PHE A 128 10.80 -7.17 -1.36
N HIS A 129 12.13 -7.08 -1.38
CA HIS A 129 13.03 -7.70 -2.36
C HIS A 129 13.83 -8.87 -1.82
#